data_e5cce83a84d913871d1e0c27cd641223
#
_entry.id   e5cce83a84d913871d1e0c27cd641223
#
_cell.length_a   1.000
_cell.length_b   1.000
_cell.length_c   1.000
_cell.angle_alpha   90.00
_cell.angle_beta   90.00
_cell.angle_gamma   90.00
#
_symmetry.space_group_name_H-M   'P 1'
#
loop_
_entity.id
_entity.type
_entity.pdbx_description
1 polymer ?
#
loop_
_entity_poly.entity_id
_entity_poly.type
_entity_poly.pdbx_seq_one_letter_code
_entity_poly.pdbx_strand_id
1 'polypeptide(L)'
;MYKKILIGTDGSELADKAIDAGMELGKMSGAQVVMLHVGMPMVQPAVFIGEAYVGPTEEDYAAELKASNELAEKKASAAAARSGISIEMINTVAAEPWRAIIEKATELQCDAIVMASHGRGPLTALLLGSDTINVLSHCKLPVLVVR
;
A
#
# COMPACT_ATOMS: atom_id res chain seq x y z
N MET A 1 23.23 5.97 -2.71
CA MET A 1 22.63 4.83 -2.00
C MET A 1 21.41 5.32 -1.23
N TYR A 2 20.31 4.56 -1.26
CA TYR A 2 19.07 4.95 -0.58
C TYR A 2 19.25 4.97 0.94
N LYS A 3 18.62 5.95 1.60
CA LYS A 3 18.64 6.10 3.08
C LYS A 3 17.30 5.74 3.70
N LYS A 4 16.20 5.99 2.98
CA LYS A 4 14.84 5.64 3.41
C LYS A 4 13.98 5.26 2.23
N ILE A 5 13.33 4.10 2.31
CA ILE A 5 12.52 3.51 1.25
C ILE A 5 11.07 3.39 1.74
N LEU A 6 10.11 3.85 0.94
CA LEU A 6 8.70 3.60 1.18
C LEU A 6 8.24 2.41 0.36
N ILE A 7 7.58 1.45 0.98
CA ILE A 7 6.88 0.35 0.32
C ILE A 7 5.39 0.62 0.40
N GLY A 8 4.74 0.82 -0.75
CA GLY A 8 3.29 0.95 -0.84
C GLY A 8 2.63 -0.42 -0.97
N THR A 9 1.62 -0.70 -0.14
CA THR A 9 0.86 -1.95 -0.18
C THR A 9 -0.64 -1.70 -0.09
N ASP A 10 -1.42 -2.51 -0.80
CA ASP A 10 -2.88 -2.59 -0.71
C ASP A 10 -3.34 -3.93 -0.08
N GLY A 11 -2.40 -4.74 0.39
CA GLY A 11 -2.65 -6.05 0.97
C GLY A 11 -2.85 -7.19 -0.02
N SER A 12 -2.72 -6.95 -1.33
CA SER A 12 -2.81 -7.99 -2.37
C SER A 12 -1.61 -8.95 -2.34
N GLU A 13 -1.73 -10.13 -2.97
CA GLU A 13 -0.62 -11.08 -3.10
C GLU A 13 0.56 -10.51 -3.89
N LEU A 14 0.28 -9.70 -4.92
CA LEU A 14 1.35 -9.05 -5.69
C LEU A 14 2.08 -8.01 -4.84
N ALA A 15 1.39 -7.34 -3.93
CA ALA A 15 1.99 -6.43 -2.97
C ALA A 15 2.98 -7.14 -2.03
N ASP A 16 2.78 -8.43 -1.75
CA ASP A 16 3.71 -9.23 -0.95
C ASP A 16 5.09 -9.34 -1.63
N LYS A 17 5.10 -9.51 -2.96
CA LYS A 17 6.36 -9.48 -3.73
C LYS A 17 7.04 -8.12 -3.67
N ALA A 18 6.26 -7.04 -3.68
CA ALA A 18 6.81 -5.68 -3.53
C ALA A 18 7.40 -5.46 -2.13
N ILE A 19 6.77 -6.01 -1.10
CA ILE A 19 7.30 -5.99 0.26
C ILE A 19 8.65 -6.71 0.31
N ASP A 20 8.75 -7.93 -0.21
CA ASP A 20 10.00 -8.69 -0.21
C ASP A 20 11.11 -7.97 -0.99
N ALA A 21 10.81 -7.44 -2.18
CA ALA A 21 11.77 -6.68 -2.98
C ALA A 21 12.23 -5.39 -2.28
N GLY A 22 11.31 -4.68 -1.63
CA GLY A 22 11.61 -3.47 -0.87
C GLY A 22 12.47 -3.74 0.36
N MET A 23 12.21 -4.86 1.06
CA MET A 23 13.02 -5.29 2.19
C MET A 23 14.43 -5.70 1.75
N GLU A 24 14.57 -6.40 0.63
CA GLU A 24 15.86 -6.75 0.07
C GLU A 24 16.65 -5.49 -0.32
N LEU A 25 16.01 -4.55 -1.02
CA LEU A 25 16.62 -3.27 -1.37
C LEU A 25 17.05 -2.49 -0.12
N GLY A 26 16.21 -2.45 0.91
CA GLY A 26 16.53 -1.83 2.20
C GLY A 26 17.75 -2.46 2.87
N LYS A 27 17.80 -3.79 2.90
CA LYS A 27 18.94 -4.53 3.46
C LYS A 27 20.24 -4.27 2.69
N MET A 28 20.18 -4.29 1.36
CA MET A 28 21.37 -4.07 0.52
C MET A 28 21.90 -2.63 0.61
N SER A 29 21.02 -1.66 0.77
CA SER A 29 21.39 -0.24 0.85
C SER A 29 21.67 0.26 2.27
N GLY A 30 21.31 -0.51 3.30
CA GLY A 30 21.33 -0.07 4.68
C GLY A 30 20.26 1.00 4.97
N ALA A 31 19.19 1.05 4.17
CA ALA A 31 18.13 2.03 4.28
C ALA A 31 17.13 1.67 5.38
N GLN A 32 16.54 2.70 5.97
CA GLN A 32 15.30 2.54 6.75
C GLN A 32 14.16 2.15 5.81
N VAL A 33 13.31 1.24 6.24
CA VAL A 33 12.15 0.80 5.46
C VAL A 33 10.87 1.19 6.16
N VAL A 34 9.99 1.85 5.44
CA VAL A 34 8.64 2.21 5.86
C VAL A 34 7.65 1.49 4.96
N MET A 35 6.68 0.80 5.53
CA MET A 35 5.56 0.22 4.79
C MET A 35 4.30 1.05 5.01
N LEU A 36 3.70 1.50 3.93
CA LEU A 36 2.45 2.24 3.93
C LEU A 36 1.33 1.37 3.38
N HIS A 37 0.38 1.04 4.24
CA HIS A 37 -0.89 0.43 3.84
C HIS A 37 -1.94 1.52 3.67
N VAL A 38 -2.55 1.57 2.47
CA VAL A 38 -3.61 2.52 2.14
C VAL A 38 -4.94 1.77 2.05
N GLY A 39 -5.79 1.98 3.04
CA GLY A 39 -7.17 1.52 3.03
C GLY A 39 -8.05 2.45 2.18
N MET A 40 -9.12 1.92 1.61
CA MET A 40 -10.10 2.72 0.88
C MET A 40 -11.11 3.33 1.84
N PRO A 41 -11.58 4.56 1.59
CA PRO A 41 -12.68 5.13 2.37
C PRO A 41 -13.96 4.34 2.14
N MET A 42 -14.89 4.45 3.09
CA MET A 42 -16.19 3.84 2.96
C MET A 42 -16.92 4.40 1.72
N VAL A 43 -17.17 3.53 0.77
CA VAL A 43 -18.07 3.82 -0.36
C VAL A 43 -19.42 3.22 0.00
N GLN A 44 -20.41 4.04 0.26
CA GLN A 44 -21.79 3.59 0.42
C GLN A 44 -22.44 3.54 -0.97
N PRO A 45 -22.59 2.37 -1.59
CA PRO A 45 -23.59 2.24 -2.63
C PRO A 45 -24.95 2.32 -1.91
N ALA A 46 -25.62 3.47 -2.03
CA ALA A 46 -26.96 3.62 -1.49
C ALA A 46 -27.92 2.75 -2.33
N VAL A 47 -28.16 1.54 -1.90
CA VAL A 47 -29.25 0.71 -2.41
C VAL A 47 -30.41 0.86 -1.43
N PHE A 48 -31.46 1.54 -1.88
CA PHE A 48 -32.71 1.63 -1.13
C PHE A 48 -33.71 0.63 -1.68
N ILE A 49 -34.28 -0.18 -0.82
CA ILE A 49 -35.44 -1.01 -1.11
C ILE A 49 -36.62 -0.39 -0.34
N GLY A 50 -37.44 0.41 -1.03
CA GLY A 50 -38.43 1.27 -0.38
C GLY A 50 -37.74 2.39 0.42
N GLU A 51 -38.08 2.52 1.71
CA GLU A 51 -37.45 3.48 2.62
C GLU A 51 -36.26 2.86 3.41
N ALA A 52 -35.98 1.57 3.18
CA ALA A 52 -34.92 0.86 3.93
C ALA A 52 -33.57 0.96 3.19
N TYR A 53 -32.54 1.41 3.89
CA TYR A 53 -31.16 1.32 3.44
C TYR A 53 -30.68 -0.13 3.52
N VAL A 54 -30.15 -0.64 2.40
CA VAL A 54 -29.52 -1.96 2.33
C VAL A 54 -28.08 -1.79 1.84
N GLY A 55 -27.15 -1.89 2.74
CA GLY A 55 -25.72 -1.76 2.44
C GLY A 55 -24.84 -1.98 3.67
N PRO A 56 -23.50 -1.93 3.51
CA PRO A 56 -22.58 -2.04 4.64
C PRO A 56 -22.84 -0.91 5.65
N THR A 57 -22.78 -1.25 6.93
CA THR A 57 -22.86 -0.27 8.01
C THR A 57 -21.49 0.35 8.30
N GLU A 58 -21.45 1.44 9.07
CA GLU A 58 -20.19 2.01 9.55
C GLU A 58 -19.40 1.01 10.41
N GLU A 59 -20.10 0.15 11.16
CA GLU A 59 -19.49 -0.90 11.97
C GLU A 59 -18.84 -1.98 11.08
N ASP A 60 -19.52 -2.40 10.00
CA ASP A 60 -18.97 -3.36 9.02
C ASP A 60 -17.70 -2.80 8.38
N TYR A 61 -17.73 -1.55 7.97
CA TYR A 61 -16.57 -0.88 7.40
C TYR A 61 -15.41 -0.78 8.39
N ALA A 62 -15.68 -0.36 9.63
CA ALA A 62 -14.66 -0.25 10.67
C ALA A 62 -14.02 -1.61 10.98
N ALA A 63 -14.82 -2.69 11.00
CA ALA A 63 -14.32 -4.04 11.22
C ALA A 63 -13.45 -4.53 10.05
N GLU A 64 -13.86 -4.25 8.81
CA GLU A 64 -13.09 -4.60 7.61
C GLU A 64 -11.77 -3.83 7.54
N LEU A 65 -11.79 -2.53 7.80
CA LEU A 65 -10.59 -1.70 7.82
C LEU A 65 -9.61 -2.18 8.91
N LYS A 66 -10.12 -2.49 10.10
CA LYS A 66 -9.31 -3.04 11.18
C LYS A 66 -8.65 -4.35 10.79
N ALA A 67 -9.41 -5.29 10.21
CA ALA A 67 -8.89 -6.57 9.76
C ALA A 67 -7.81 -6.39 8.67
N SER A 68 -8.02 -5.47 7.73
CA SER A 68 -7.07 -5.13 6.68
C SER A 68 -5.77 -4.55 7.24
N ASN A 69 -5.86 -3.65 8.21
CA ASN A 69 -4.70 -3.08 8.90
C ASN A 69 -3.91 -4.14 9.67
N GLU A 70 -4.60 -4.99 10.43
CA GLU A 70 -3.97 -6.09 11.19
C GLU A 70 -3.26 -7.08 10.26
N LEU A 71 -3.83 -7.37 9.10
CA LEU A 71 -3.18 -8.21 8.09
C LEU A 71 -1.91 -7.55 7.55
N ALA A 72 -1.96 -6.25 7.23
CA ALA A 72 -0.80 -5.50 6.76
C ALA A 72 0.33 -5.47 7.82
N GLU A 73 -0.02 -5.28 9.10
CA GLU A 73 0.93 -5.33 10.22
C GLU A 73 1.57 -6.71 10.38
N LYS A 74 0.80 -7.78 10.23
CA LYS A 74 1.33 -9.16 10.24
C LYS A 74 2.30 -9.41 9.09
N LYS A 75 1.99 -8.94 7.89
CA LYS A 75 2.87 -9.03 6.72
C LYS A 75 4.18 -8.26 6.92
N ALA A 76 4.09 -7.04 7.47
CA ALA A 76 5.27 -6.25 7.83
C ALA A 76 6.16 -6.97 8.85
N SER A 77 5.57 -7.47 9.92
CA SER A 77 6.30 -8.20 10.96
C SER A 77 6.97 -9.47 10.43
N ALA A 78 6.27 -10.22 9.58
CA ALA A 78 6.83 -11.41 8.95
C ALA A 78 7.98 -11.07 7.99
N ALA A 79 7.86 -9.99 7.22
CA ALA A 79 8.91 -9.52 6.32
C ALA A 79 10.15 -9.04 7.10
N ALA A 80 9.96 -8.32 8.20
CA ALA A 80 11.03 -7.91 9.11
C ALA A 80 11.79 -9.13 9.68
N ALA A 81 11.05 -10.14 10.14
CA ALA A 81 11.66 -11.37 10.67
C ALA A 81 12.47 -12.13 9.61
N ARG A 82 11.95 -12.22 8.36
CA ARG A 82 12.67 -12.91 7.27
C ARG A 82 13.94 -12.17 6.83
N SER A 83 13.87 -10.85 6.74
CA SER A 83 14.98 -10.03 6.23
C SER A 83 16.03 -9.70 7.27
N GLY A 84 15.67 -9.73 8.55
CA GLY A 84 16.52 -9.35 9.67
C GLY A 84 16.72 -7.84 9.82
N ILE A 85 15.89 -7.02 9.16
CA ILE A 85 15.85 -5.56 9.33
C ILE A 85 14.49 -5.11 9.84
N SER A 86 14.47 -3.98 10.55
CA SER A 86 13.21 -3.41 11.04
C SER A 86 12.42 -2.73 9.92
N ILE A 87 11.12 -2.68 10.09
CA ILE A 87 10.19 -1.95 9.23
C ILE A 87 9.28 -1.07 10.09
N GLU A 88 9.11 0.17 9.68
CA GLU A 88 8.11 1.06 10.26
C GLU A 88 6.79 0.85 9.51
N MET A 89 5.69 0.63 10.23
CA MET A 89 4.37 0.39 9.63
C MET A 89 3.46 1.58 9.82
N ILE A 90 2.84 2.05 8.73
CA ILE A 90 1.87 3.13 8.72
C ILE A 90 0.60 2.66 8.01
N ASN A 91 -0.55 2.84 8.66
CA ASN A 91 -1.87 2.65 8.07
C ASN A 91 -2.50 4.01 7.80
N THR A 92 -3.09 4.18 6.64
CA THR A 92 -3.85 5.38 6.28
C THR A 92 -5.07 5.02 5.43
N VAL A 93 -5.98 5.96 5.27
CA VAL A 93 -7.15 5.82 4.40
C VAL A 93 -7.14 6.95 3.39
N ALA A 94 -7.27 6.63 2.11
CA ALA A 94 -7.33 7.62 1.05
C ALA A 94 -8.14 7.13 -0.15
N ALA A 95 -8.90 8.04 -0.75
CA ALA A 95 -9.65 7.76 -1.99
C ALA A 95 -8.72 7.62 -3.20
N GLU A 96 -7.56 8.24 -3.15
CA GLU A 96 -6.53 8.19 -4.19
C GLU A 96 -5.22 7.62 -3.58
N PRO A 97 -5.04 6.29 -3.56
CA PRO A 97 -3.86 5.66 -2.94
C PRO A 97 -2.54 6.18 -3.48
N TRP A 98 -2.45 6.42 -4.78
CA TRP A 98 -1.24 6.96 -5.42
C TRP A 98 -0.79 8.30 -4.83
N ARG A 99 -1.76 9.18 -4.52
CA ARG A 99 -1.48 10.50 -3.92
C ARG A 99 -0.97 10.34 -2.49
N ALA A 100 -1.63 9.51 -1.69
CA ALA A 100 -1.21 9.21 -0.34
C ALA A 100 0.21 8.63 -0.29
N ILE A 101 0.57 7.77 -1.25
CA ILE A 101 1.92 7.21 -1.38
C ILE A 101 2.96 8.32 -1.62
N ILE A 102 2.72 9.22 -2.58
CA ILE A 102 3.65 10.32 -2.91
C ILE A 102 3.76 11.31 -1.75
N GLU A 103 2.63 11.71 -1.16
CA GLU A 103 2.60 12.64 -0.04
C GLU A 103 3.34 12.07 1.17
N LYS A 104 3.11 10.81 1.50
CA LYS A 104 3.78 10.16 2.63
C LYS A 104 5.27 9.97 2.38
N ALA A 105 5.67 9.59 1.17
CA ALA A 105 7.08 9.49 0.80
C ALA A 105 7.80 10.85 0.94
N THR A 106 7.13 11.93 0.55
CA THR A 106 7.67 13.30 0.67
C THR A 106 7.75 13.74 2.13
N GLU A 107 6.68 13.55 2.90
CA GLU A 107 6.61 13.90 4.33
C GLU A 107 7.72 13.21 5.14
N LEU A 108 7.93 11.92 4.87
CA LEU A 108 8.93 11.11 5.57
C LEU A 108 10.35 11.27 4.99
N GLN A 109 10.52 12.09 3.97
CA GLN A 109 11.79 12.28 3.27
C GLN A 109 12.36 10.97 2.73
N CYS A 110 11.50 10.10 2.19
CA CYS A 110 11.95 8.92 1.48
C CYS A 110 12.66 9.29 0.19
N ASP A 111 13.62 8.49 -0.23
CA ASP A 111 14.39 8.68 -1.45
C ASP A 111 14.15 7.61 -2.51
N ALA A 112 13.27 6.66 -2.23
CA ALA A 112 12.73 5.71 -3.21
C ALA A 112 11.36 5.18 -2.78
N ILE A 113 10.57 4.73 -3.76
CA ILE A 113 9.29 4.05 -3.57
C ILE A 113 9.38 2.66 -4.19
N VAL A 114 8.82 1.66 -3.51
CA VAL A 114 8.63 0.30 -4.04
C VAL A 114 7.15 -0.02 -4.01
N MET A 115 6.60 -0.51 -5.09
CA MET A 115 5.18 -0.87 -5.17
C MET A 115 4.93 -1.97 -6.20
N ALA A 116 3.79 -2.65 -6.08
CA ALA A 116 3.35 -3.62 -7.08
C ALA A 116 2.90 -2.93 -8.37
N SER A 117 2.99 -3.64 -9.48
CA SER A 117 2.56 -3.13 -10.79
C SER A 117 1.04 -2.93 -10.91
N HIS A 118 0.25 -3.63 -10.11
CA HIS A 118 -1.20 -3.48 -9.98
C HIS A 118 -1.66 -3.96 -8.60
N GLY A 119 -2.88 -3.57 -8.21
CA GLY A 119 -3.46 -3.94 -6.92
C GLY A 119 -4.53 -5.02 -7.03
N ARG A 120 -5.61 -4.86 -6.27
CA ARG A 120 -6.71 -5.83 -6.11
C ARG A 120 -7.64 -5.97 -7.34
N GLY A 121 -7.46 -5.16 -8.37
CA GLY A 121 -8.34 -5.16 -9.54
C GLY A 121 -8.11 -6.34 -10.49
N PRO A 122 -9.09 -6.64 -11.39
CA PRO A 122 -9.03 -7.76 -12.34
C PRO A 122 -8.14 -7.48 -13.56
N LEU A 123 -7.04 -6.76 -13.38
CA LEU A 123 -6.16 -6.37 -14.48
C LEU A 123 -5.32 -7.57 -14.93
N THR A 124 -5.21 -7.71 -16.24
CA THR A 124 -4.31 -8.70 -16.84
C THR A 124 -2.86 -8.36 -16.52
N ALA A 125 -2.00 -9.37 -16.40
CA ALA A 125 -0.58 -9.24 -16.03
C ALA A 125 0.26 -8.32 -16.94
N LEU A 126 -0.31 -7.82 -18.03
CA LEU A 126 0.36 -6.97 -19.03
C LEU A 126 0.14 -5.46 -18.80
N LEU A 127 -0.84 -5.07 -17.99
CA LEU A 127 -1.19 -3.66 -17.78
C LEU A 127 -0.75 -3.19 -16.39
N LEU A 128 -0.22 -1.98 -16.32
CA LEU A 128 0.03 -1.30 -15.05
C LEU A 128 -1.31 -0.83 -14.46
N GLY A 129 -1.46 -0.96 -13.15
CA GLY A 129 -2.60 -0.42 -12.43
C GLY A 129 -2.62 1.11 -12.44
N SER A 130 -3.81 1.70 -12.26
CA SER A 130 -4.00 3.14 -12.26
C SER A 130 -3.13 3.86 -11.22
N ASP A 131 -3.03 3.32 -10.01
CA ASP A 131 -2.19 3.89 -8.96
C ASP A 131 -0.71 3.86 -9.35
N THR A 132 -0.24 2.77 -9.96
CA THR A 132 1.15 2.67 -10.44
C THR A 132 1.45 3.68 -11.52
N ILE A 133 0.56 3.82 -12.51
CA ILE A 133 0.68 4.82 -13.57
C ILE A 133 0.72 6.23 -12.98
N ASN A 134 -0.16 6.53 -12.03
CA ASN A 134 -0.23 7.85 -11.41
C ASN A 134 1.02 8.15 -10.56
N VAL A 135 1.52 7.19 -9.80
CA VAL A 135 2.79 7.36 -9.06
C VAL A 135 3.93 7.65 -10.03
N LEU A 136 4.09 6.85 -11.09
CA LEU A 136 5.15 7.06 -12.09
C LEU A 136 5.05 8.41 -12.79
N SER A 137 3.83 8.92 -13.02
CA SER A 137 3.59 10.17 -13.72
C SER A 137 3.79 11.42 -12.87
N HIS A 138 3.57 11.33 -11.56
CA HIS A 138 3.55 12.48 -10.65
C HIS A 138 4.67 12.47 -9.61
N CYS A 139 5.36 11.35 -9.42
CA CYS A 139 6.45 11.22 -8.46
C CYS A 139 7.79 11.58 -9.10
N LYS A 140 8.62 12.33 -8.37
CA LYS A 140 9.99 12.65 -8.79
C LYS A 140 11.03 11.69 -8.20
N LEU A 141 10.64 10.83 -7.27
CA LEU A 141 11.51 9.84 -6.67
C LEU A 141 11.67 8.63 -7.59
N PRO A 142 12.78 7.91 -7.52
CA PRO A 142 12.90 6.57 -8.10
C PRO A 142 11.77 5.65 -7.62
N VAL A 143 11.15 4.94 -8.55
CA VAL A 143 10.07 3.99 -8.27
C VAL A 143 10.45 2.62 -8.79
N LEU A 144 10.54 1.64 -7.90
CA LEU A 144 10.68 0.23 -8.25
C LEU A 144 9.30 -0.41 -8.34
N VAL A 145 8.93 -0.81 -9.55
CA VAL A 145 7.66 -1.49 -9.82
C VAL A 145 7.88 -2.99 -9.92
N VAL A 146 7.23 -3.76 -9.07
CA VAL A 146 7.35 -5.22 -8.98
C VAL A 146 6.17 -5.89 -9.68
N ARG A 147 6.43 -6.91 -10.50
CA ARG A 147 5.44 -7.70 -11.28
C ARG A 147 5.31 -9.13 -10.78
#